data_abf0fff5818404e4138205eb5dd5c459
#
_entry.id   abf0fff5818404e4138205eb5dd5c459
#
_cell.length_a   1.000
_cell.length_b   1.000
_cell.length_c   1.000
_cell.angle_alpha   90.00
_cell.angle_beta   90.00
_cell.angle_gamma   90.00
#
_symmetry.space_group_name_H-M   'P 1'
#
loop_
_entity.id
_entity.type
_entity.pdbx_description
1 polymer ?
#
loop_
_entity_poly.entity_id
_entity_poly.type
_entity_poly.pdbx_seq_one_letter_code
_entity_poly.pdbx_strand_id
1 'polypeptide(L)'
;MPAKLSPFELHFEIIFLENYARLKPSERNAIDKAVRLLSANPRYPSLNVHKARNVKGKYAEGGNDVFIAYASKYLRFTFEYGPEPGMIALRNCGHHEPCEREI
;
A
#
# COMPACT_ATOMS: atom_id res chain seq x y z
N MET A 1 -22.60 4.60 12.52
CA MET A 1 -22.22 4.49 12.13
C MET A 1 -21.59 4.57 11.82
N PRO A 2 -21.51 4.46 11.68
CA PRO A 2 -20.96 4.38 11.20
C PRO A 2 -20.23 4.52 10.72
N ALA A 3 -20.31 4.62 10.93
CA ALA A 3 -19.71 4.75 10.40
C ALA A 3 -18.50 4.89 10.03
N LYS A 4 -17.96 4.53 10.26
CA LYS A 4 -16.79 4.53 9.80
C LYS A 4 -16.63 3.64 8.76
N LEU A 5 -16.74 3.98 7.67
CA LEU A 5 -16.72 3.17 6.51
C LEU A 5 -15.32 2.89 6.04
N SER A 6 -14.41 3.77 6.30
CA SER A 6 -13.02 3.62 5.94
C SER A 6 -12.19 3.94 7.14
N PRO A 7 -11.75 2.94 7.88
CA PRO A 7 -11.01 3.21 9.09
C PRO A 7 -9.68 3.90 8.88
N PHE A 8 -9.13 3.84 7.66
CA PHE A 8 -7.84 4.45 7.42
C PHE A 8 -7.90 5.51 6.35
N GLU A 9 -7.26 6.64 6.63
CA GLU A 9 -7.06 7.70 5.66
C GLU A 9 -5.79 7.40 4.88
N LEU A 10 -5.83 7.64 3.56
CA LEU A 10 -4.72 7.27 2.70
C LEU A 10 -3.85 8.47 2.38
N HIS A 11 -2.55 8.25 2.39
CA HIS A 11 -1.56 9.23 2.01
C HIS A 11 -0.69 8.59 0.94
N PHE A 12 -0.57 9.26 -0.23
CA PHE A 12 0.15 8.67 -1.36
C PHE A 12 1.51 9.34 -1.50
N GLU A 13 2.57 8.53 -1.44
CA GLU A 13 3.91 9.05 -1.67
C GLU A 13 4.13 9.32 -3.15
N ILE A 14 5.05 10.21 -3.45
CA ILE A 14 5.30 10.60 -4.84
C ILE A 14 5.71 9.42 -5.70
N ILE A 15 6.55 8.54 -5.18
CA ILE A 15 6.99 7.36 -5.92
C ILE A 15 5.80 6.48 -6.29
N PHE A 16 4.85 6.30 -5.35
CA PHE A 16 3.65 5.54 -5.64
C PHE A 16 2.91 6.15 -6.83
N LEU A 17 2.71 7.46 -6.78
CA LEU A 17 1.95 8.15 -7.83
C LEU A 17 2.65 8.08 -9.18
N GLU A 18 3.96 8.23 -9.20
CA GLU A 18 4.72 8.16 -10.44
C GLU A 18 4.63 6.78 -11.07
N ASN A 19 4.77 5.75 -10.27
CA ASN A 19 4.71 4.39 -10.78
C ASN A 19 3.30 3.98 -11.15
N TYR A 20 2.31 4.46 -10.39
CA TYR A 20 0.91 4.24 -10.73
C TYR A 20 0.59 4.81 -12.12
N ALA A 21 1.10 6.01 -12.42
CA ALA A 21 0.82 6.65 -13.70
C ALA A 21 1.38 5.86 -14.88
N ARG A 22 2.39 5.03 -14.66
CA ARG A 22 3.00 4.22 -15.73
C ARG A 22 2.27 2.92 -15.97
N LEU A 23 1.31 2.56 -15.13
CA LEU A 23 0.59 1.30 -15.28
C LEU A 23 -0.44 1.40 -16.39
N LYS A 24 -0.80 0.25 -16.95
CA LYS A 24 -1.90 0.17 -17.89
C LYS A 24 -3.22 0.41 -17.16
N PRO A 25 -4.27 0.83 -17.88
CA PRO A 25 -5.56 1.08 -17.22
C PRO A 25 -6.09 -0.09 -16.41
N SER A 26 -5.97 -1.32 -16.93
CA SER A 26 -6.43 -2.49 -16.18
C SER A 26 -5.60 -2.70 -14.91
N GLU A 27 -4.33 -2.40 -14.97
CA GLU A 27 -3.45 -2.52 -13.81
C GLU A 27 -3.80 -1.47 -12.76
N ARG A 28 -4.05 -0.24 -13.21
CA ARG A 28 -4.47 0.82 -12.28
C ARG A 28 -5.79 0.45 -11.60
N ASN A 29 -6.70 -0.16 -12.34
CA ASN A 29 -7.96 -0.60 -11.73
C ASN A 29 -7.73 -1.63 -10.65
N ALA A 30 -6.81 -2.56 -10.86
CA ALA A 30 -6.48 -3.55 -9.85
C ALA A 30 -5.88 -2.90 -8.60
N ILE A 31 -4.98 -1.95 -8.79
CA ILE A 31 -4.40 -1.20 -7.66
C ILE A 31 -5.50 -0.43 -6.92
N ASP A 32 -6.36 0.26 -7.66
CA ASP A 32 -7.44 1.05 -7.06
C ASP A 32 -8.32 0.19 -6.17
N LYS A 33 -8.71 -0.98 -6.67
CA LYS A 33 -9.57 -1.88 -5.91
C LYS A 33 -8.88 -2.36 -4.65
N ALA A 34 -7.61 -2.76 -4.78
CA ALA A 34 -6.88 -3.28 -3.64
C ALA A 34 -6.63 -2.21 -2.58
N VAL A 35 -6.34 -0.98 -3.02
CA VAL A 35 -6.12 0.12 -2.09
C VAL A 35 -7.41 0.44 -1.32
N ARG A 36 -8.56 0.37 -1.99
CA ARG A 36 -9.84 0.57 -1.30
C ARG A 36 -10.09 -0.52 -0.27
N LEU A 37 -9.77 -1.77 -0.61
CA LEU A 37 -9.90 -2.86 0.36
C LEU A 37 -8.98 -2.64 1.55
N LEU A 38 -7.75 -2.21 1.28
CA LEU A 38 -6.79 -1.94 2.35
C LEU A 38 -7.31 -0.86 3.29
N SER A 39 -7.84 0.22 2.75
CA SER A 39 -8.35 1.32 3.55
C SER A 39 -9.47 0.84 4.47
N ALA A 40 -10.33 -0.04 3.96
CA ALA A 40 -11.44 -0.57 4.75
C ALA A 40 -10.97 -1.60 5.76
N ASN A 41 -10.04 -2.47 5.36
CA ASN A 41 -9.61 -3.56 6.25
C ASN A 41 -8.26 -4.12 5.78
N PRO A 42 -7.16 -3.69 6.41
CA PRO A 42 -5.82 -4.20 6.02
C PRO A 42 -5.66 -5.70 6.16
N ARG A 43 -6.57 -6.37 6.85
CA ARG A 43 -6.51 -7.81 7.02
C ARG A 43 -7.34 -8.56 5.98
N TYR A 44 -7.87 -7.86 5.00
CA TYR A 44 -8.67 -8.51 3.96
C TYR A 44 -7.83 -9.59 3.28
N PRO A 45 -8.32 -10.84 3.23
CA PRO A 45 -7.46 -11.97 2.83
C PRO A 45 -6.84 -11.86 1.44
N SER A 46 -7.56 -11.30 0.47
CA SER A 46 -7.03 -11.23 -0.89
C SER A 46 -5.82 -10.31 -1.00
N LEU A 47 -5.60 -9.43 -0.03
CA LEU A 47 -4.44 -8.54 -0.03
C LEU A 47 -3.16 -9.27 0.35
N ASN A 48 -3.28 -10.37 1.07
CA ASN A 48 -2.14 -11.18 1.47
C ASN A 48 -1.01 -10.33 2.05
N VAL A 49 -1.35 -9.42 2.96
CA VAL A 49 -0.41 -8.47 3.52
C VAL A 49 0.66 -9.20 4.34
N HIS A 50 1.91 -8.84 4.10
CA HIS A 50 3.01 -9.39 4.88
C HIS A 50 4.11 -8.34 5.03
N LYS A 51 4.93 -8.53 6.06
CA LYS A 51 5.96 -7.56 6.39
C LYS A 51 7.16 -7.70 5.46
N ALA A 52 7.67 -6.57 4.99
CA ALA A 52 8.90 -6.56 4.20
C ALA A 52 10.09 -6.72 5.14
N ARG A 53 11.08 -7.51 4.71
CA ARG A 53 12.25 -7.77 5.53
C ARG A 53 13.23 -6.62 5.43
N ASN A 54 13.79 -6.23 6.59
CA ASN A 54 14.88 -5.28 6.65
C ASN A 54 14.57 -3.94 6.01
N VAL A 55 13.30 -3.57 6.02
CA VAL A 55 12.87 -2.27 5.48
C VAL A 55 12.11 -1.54 6.58
N LYS A 56 12.48 -0.30 6.81
CA LYS A 56 11.80 0.54 7.77
C LYS A 56 11.22 1.74 7.07
N GLY A 57 10.06 2.17 7.54
CA GLY A 57 9.42 3.36 7.03
C GLY A 57 10.03 4.61 7.60
N LYS A 58 9.40 5.74 7.32
CA LYS A 58 9.98 7.03 7.65
C LYS A 58 9.19 7.86 8.65
N TYR A 59 8.06 7.35 9.14
CA TYR A 59 7.17 8.19 9.92
C TYR A 59 7.28 8.01 11.43
N ALA A 60 8.07 7.08 11.90
CA ALA A 60 8.27 6.90 13.32
C ALA A 60 9.74 6.93 13.62
N GLU A 61 10.07 7.27 14.84
CA GLU A 61 11.45 7.21 15.28
C GLU A 61 11.90 5.75 15.17
N GLY A 62 12.99 5.51 14.46
CA GLY A 62 13.44 4.15 14.18
C GLY A 62 12.71 3.49 13.03
N GLY A 63 11.69 4.16 12.51
CA GLY A 63 10.92 3.66 11.37
C GLY A 63 9.84 2.68 11.76
N ASN A 64 8.71 2.75 11.04
CA ASN A 64 7.66 1.74 11.15
C ASN A 64 8.01 0.55 10.29
N ASP A 65 7.35 -0.58 10.54
CA ASP A 65 7.42 -1.70 9.61
C ASP A 65 6.78 -1.31 8.28
N VAL A 66 7.33 -1.84 7.21
CA VAL A 66 6.78 -1.67 5.87
C VAL A 66 6.15 -2.98 5.45
N PHE A 67 5.00 -2.89 4.81
CA PHE A 67 4.23 -4.07 4.41
C PHE A 67 4.06 -4.12 2.91
N ILE A 68 3.93 -5.34 2.39
CA ILE A 68 3.67 -5.60 0.97
C ILE A 68 2.28 -6.17 0.87
N ALA A 69 1.51 -5.69 -0.10
CA ALA A 69 0.16 -6.18 -0.36
C ALA A 69 0.01 -6.55 -1.83
N TYR A 70 -0.89 -7.50 -2.09
CA TYR A 70 -1.16 -7.96 -3.45
C TYR A 70 -2.34 -7.21 -4.03
N ALA A 71 -2.17 -6.67 -5.23
CA ALA A 71 -3.28 -6.10 -5.98
C ALA A 71 -3.81 -7.11 -7.00
N SER A 72 -2.91 -7.98 -7.51
CA SER A 72 -3.28 -9.08 -8.39
C SER A 72 -2.13 -10.08 -8.35
N LYS A 73 -2.20 -11.07 -9.22
CA LYS A 73 -1.15 -12.08 -9.26
C LYS A 73 0.23 -11.47 -9.53
N TYR A 74 0.27 -10.43 -10.33
CA TYR A 74 1.54 -9.82 -10.73
C TYR A 74 1.80 -8.44 -10.16
N LEU A 75 0.80 -7.84 -9.51
CA LEU A 75 0.90 -6.47 -9.04
C LEU A 75 0.96 -6.42 -7.53
N ARG A 76 1.85 -5.57 -7.03
CA ARG A 76 2.04 -5.37 -5.60
C ARG A 76 2.01 -3.89 -5.29
N PHE A 77 1.78 -3.58 -4.03
CA PHE A 77 2.04 -2.23 -3.53
C PHE A 77 2.55 -2.34 -2.10
N THR A 78 3.22 -1.29 -1.66
CA THR A 78 3.83 -1.27 -0.34
C THR A 78 3.28 -0.11 0.45
N PHE A 79 3.22 -0.28 1.76
CA PHE A 79 2.67 0.76 2.62
C PHE A 79 3.26 0.68 4.01
N GLU A 80 3.09 1.75 4.77
CA GLU A 80 3.40 1.78 6.19
C GLU A 80 2.30 2.57 6.89
N TYR A 81 2.20 2.41 8.20
CA TYR A 81 1.22 3.16 8.99
C TYR A 81 1.82 4.52 9.35
N GLY A 82 1.08 5.57 9.08
CA GLY A 82 1.49 6.93 9.33
C GLY A 82 1.12 7.83 8.17
N PRO A 83 1.51 9.12 8.24
CA PRO A 83 2.31 9.77 9.29
C PRO A 83 1.59 9.94 10.62
N GLU A 84 0.25 9.89 10.61
CA GLU A 84 -0.55 10.09 11.81
C GLU A 84 -1.29 8.81 12.14
N PRO A 85 -1.71 8.62 13.39
CA PRO A 85 -2.57 7.47 13.71
C PRO A 85 -3.82 7.48 12.83
N GLY A 86 -4.21 6.32 12.36
CA GLY A 86 -5.37 6.20 11.48
C GLY A 86 -5.06 6.42 10.01
N MET A 87 -3.81 6.66 9.66
CA MET A 87 -3.40 6.85 8.27
C MET A 87 -2.54 5.70 7.79
N ILE A 88 -2.63 5.45 6.48
CA ILE A 88 -1.75 4.51 5.79
C ILE A 88 -1.06 5.28 4.66
N ALA A 89 0.26 5.21 4.63
CA ALA A 89 1.04 5.83 3.57
C ALA A 89 1.39 4.78 2.52
N LEU A 90 0.93 5.00 1.29
CA LEU A 90 1.22 4.14 0.15
C LEU A 90 2.58 4.55 -0.41
N ARG A 91 3.55 3.64 -0.39
CA ARG A 91 4.94 3.97 -0.70
C ARG A 91 5.30 3.74 -2.15
N ASN A 92 4.88 2.60 -2.70
CA ASN A 92 5.24 2.22 -4.06
C ASN A 92 4.22 1.23 -4.58
N CYS A 93 4.14 1.10 -5.90
CA CYS A 93 3.29 0.09 -6.53
C CYS A 93 3.90 -0.31 -7.85
N GLY A 94 3.55 -1.50 -8.34
CA GLY A 94 4.03 -1.96 -9.63
C GLY A 94 4.06 -3.46 -9.70
N HIS A 95 4.78 -3.94 -10.68
CA HIS A 95 4.93 -5.38 -10.87
C HIS A 95 5.74 -5.96 -9.72
N HIS A 96 5.52 -7.26 -9.50
CA HIS A 96 6.03 -7.95 -8.32
C HIS A 96 7.50 -7.68 -8.06
N GLU A 97 8.35 -7.95 -9.03
CA GLU A 97 9.77 -7.88 -8.77
C GLU A 97 10.32 -6.47 -8.61
N PRO A 98 10.01 -5.54 -9.53
CA PRO A 98 10.51 -4.17 -9.35
C PRO A 98 9.97 -3.52 -8.08
N CYS A 99 8.70 -3.76 -7.75
CA CYS A 99 8.11 -3.15 -6.58
C CYS A 99 8.79 -3.63 -5.30
N GLU A 100 9.02 -4.94 -5.19
CA GLU A 100 9.62 -5.48 -3.98
C GLU A 100 11.10 -5.15 -3.86
N ARG A 101 11.75 -4.85 -4.98
CA ARG A 101 13.15 -4.49 -4.97
C ARG A 101 13.38 -3.06 -4.53
N GLU A 102 12.41 -2.18 -4.81
CA GLU A 102 12.54 -0.75 -4.52
C GLU A 102 11.55 -0.30 -3.46
N ILE A 103 11.29 -1.13 -2.52
CA ILE A 103 10.42 -0.82 -1.42
C ILE A 103 10.89 0.42 -0.70
#